data_480307de80e7fdb26daf7cb991d5cc77
#
_entry.id   480307de80e7fdb26daf7cb991d5cc77
#
_cell.length_a   1.000
_cell.length_b   1.000
_cell.length_c   1.000
_cell.angle_alpha   90.00
_cell.angle_beta   90.00
_cell.angle_gamma   90.00
#
_symmetry.space_group_name_H-M   'P 1'
#
loop_
_entity.id
_entity.type
_entity.pdbx_description
1 polymer ?
#
loop_
_entity_poly.entity_id
_entity_poly.type
_entity_poly.pdbx_seq_one_letter_code
_entity_poly.pdbx_strand_id
1 'polypeptide(L)'
;MSIRSTHLLLAGAFGPAVFVLGYLINGALQAGYDSSHDTISALSLAPHGWIQNSNFVLYGILTVLFAEGLRRAASLRTAGYFALLVAAAGLIVIGFFPTDPVLGFPEGAPTVVTATGSIHNLGALVVFTAFPVAALTAVSRHARLWSAFSVATAVFSLAAVGAFFAAVESTPAGAQSSAGLYERLPTLFIGLWQIVFVYRVLAKSR
;
A
#
# COMPACT_ATOMS: atom_id res chain seq x y z
N MET A 1 12.38 -5.97 25.34
CA MET A 1 12.45 -6.33 23.90
C MET A 1 13.90 -6.30 23.43
N SER A 2 14.36 -7.21 22.55
CA SER A 2 15.73 -7.18 22.05
C SER A 2 15.94 -6.04 21.04
N ILE A 3 17.19 -5.52 20.90
CA ILE A 3 17.57 -4.51 19.91
C ILE A 3 17.15 -4.95 18.49
N ARG A 4 17.40 -6.22 18.15
CA ARG A 4 17.03 -6.80 16.85
C ARG A 4 15.53 -6.72 16.58
N SER A 5 14.67 -6.99 17.57
CA SER A 5 13.22 -6.89 17.43
C SER A 5 12.77 -5.43 17.24
N THR A 6 13.45 -4.47 17.85
CA THR A 6 13.18 -3.03 17.65
C THR A 6 13.43 -2.60 16.22
N HIS A 7 14.57 -3.00 15.61
CA HIS A 7 14.87 -2.64 14.22
C HIS A 7 13.84 -3.24 13.24
N LEU A 8 13.40 -4.49 13.48
CA LEU A 8 12.35 -5.11 12.66
C LEU A 8 11.02 -4.35 12.76
N LEU A 9 10.63 -3.90 13.95
CA LEU A 9 9.43 -3.09 14.13
C LEU A 9 9.53 -1.74 13.42
N LEU A 10 10.70 -1.07 13.48
CA LEU A 10 10.91 0.22 12.83
C LEU A 10 10.73 0.15 11.31
N ALA A 11 10.95 -1.00 10.67
CA ALA A 11 10.62 -1.20 9.27
C ALA A 11 9.15 -0.88 8.95
N GLY A 12 8.22 -1.11 9.91
CA GLY A 12 6.81 -0.76 9.79
C GLY A 12 6.53 0.75 9.82
N ALA A 13 7.43 1.56 10.35
CA ALA A 13 7.31 3.02 10.29
C ALA A 13 8.02 3.58 9.05
N PHE A 14 9.17 3.04 8.69
CA PHE A 14 9.95 3.48 7.53
C PHE A 14 9.31 3.04 6.21
N GLY A 15 8.73 1.84 6.14
CA GLY A 15 8.14 1.30 4.92
C GLY A 15 7.14 2.24 4.27
N PRO A 16 6.03 2.60 4.94
CA PRO A 16 5.04 3.50 4.36
C PRO A 16 5.59 4.91 4.12
N ALA A 17 6.50 5.43 4.97
CA ALA A 17 7.10 6.74 4.76
C ALA A 17 7.94 6.78 3.48
N VAL A 18 8.81 5.77 3.28
CA VAL A 18 9.63 5.65 2.06
C VAL A 18 8.74 5.44 0.84
N PHE A 19 7.69 4.63 0.95
CA PHE A 19 6.75 4.38 -0.15
C PHE A 19 6.04 5.67 -0.59
N VAL A 20 5.53 6.46 0.36
CA VAL A 20 4.86 7.74 0.07
C VAL A 20 5.84 8.73 -0.55
N LEU A 21 7.01 8.92 0.04
CA LEU A 21 8.04 9.81 -0.52
C LEU A 21 8.48 9.35 -1.91
N GLY A 22 8.64 8.05 -2.12
CA GLY A 22 9.04 7.46 -3.38
C GLY A 22 8.07 7.79 -4.51
N TYR A 23 6.76 7.57 -4.32
CA TYR A 23 5.80 7.88 -5.37
C TYR A 23 5.58 9.40 -5.56
N LEU A 24 5.72 10.22 -4.51
CA LEU A 24 5.64 11.68 -4.63
C LEU A 24 6.82 12.22 -5.44
N ILE A 25 8.04 11.80 -5.12
CA ILE A 25 9.24 12.21 -5.85
C ILE A 25 9.18 11.71 -7.29
N ASN A 26 8.83 10.43 -7.51
CA ASN A 26 8.73 9.88 -8.86
C ASN A 26 7.67 10.62 -9.67
N GLY A 27 6.48 10.88 -9.10
CA GLY A 27 5.42 11.65 -9.78
C GLY A 27 5.86 13.06 -10.16
N ALA A 28 6.59 13.74 -9.27
CA ALA A 28 7.12 15.08 -9.56
C ALA A 28 8.18 15.10 -10.69
N LEU A 29 8.82 13.97 -10.95
CA LEU A 29 9.81 13.82 -12.04
C LEU A 29 9.18 13.47 -13.40
N GLN A 30 7.89 13.08 -13.44
CA GLN A 30 7.24 12.66 -14.68
C GLN A 30 6.47 13.81 -15.31
N ALA A 31 6.83 14.15 -16.55
CA ALA A 31 6.06 15.11 -17.33
C ALA A 31 4.64 14.58 -17.63
N GLY A 32 3.64 15.43 -17.48
CA GLY A 32 2.24 15.09 -17.74
C GLY A 32 1.55 14.24 -16.69
N TYR A 33 2.24 13.86 -15.62
CA TYR A 33 1.63 13.10 -14.50
C TYR A 33 0.86 14.03 -13.55
N ASP A 34 -0.43 13.77 -13.40
CA ASP A 34 -1.30 14.43 -12.43
C ASP A 34 -1.67 13.46 -11.30
N SER A 35 -1.13 13.71 -10.13
CA SER A 35 -1.33 12.84 -8.96
C SER A 35 -2.78 12.75 -8.46
N SER A 36 -3.66 13.67 -8.86
CA SER A 36 -5.09 13.58 -8.54
C SER A 36 -5.83 12.64 -9.47
N HIS A 37 -5.39 12.56 -10.73
CA HIS A 37 -5.96 11.78 -11.80
C HIS A 37 -5.26 10.44 -11.98
N ASP A 38 -3.93 10.47 -12.11
CA ASP A 38 -3.13 9.31 -12.45
C ASP A 38 -2.82 8.44 -11.22
N THR A 39 -2.84 7.14 -11.44
CA THR A 39 -2.60 6.16 -10.39
C THR A 39 -1.14 6.10 -9.97
N ILE A 40 -0.87 5.68 -8.73
CA ILE A 40 0.50 5.39 -8.26
C ILE A 40 1.12 4.29 -9.12
N SER A 41 0.31 3.29 -9.49
CA SER A 41 0.76 2.16 -10.30
C SER A 41 1.19 2.59 -11.70
N ALA A 42 0.54 3.59 -12.31
CA ALA A 42 0.88 4.11 -13.63
C ALA A 42 2.31 4.70 -13.70
N LEU A 43 2.86 5.17 -12.57
CA LEU A 43 4.25 5.59 -12.49
C LEU A 43 5.25 4.50 -12.92
N SER A 44 4.87 3.22 -12.86
CA SER A 44 5.71 2.11 -13.34
C SER A 44 5.92 2.12 -14.86
N LEU A 45 5.05 2.81 -15.60
CA LEU A 45 5.09 2.92 -17.06
C LEU A 45 5.85 4.16 -17.57
N ALA A 46 6.16 5.10 -16.68
CA ALA A 46 6.87 6.32 -17.00
C ALA A 46 8.37 6.07 -17.28
N PRO A 47 9.11 7.02 -17.89
CA PRO A 47 10.55 6.87 -18.18
C PRO A 47 11.40 6.47 -16.96
N HIS A 48 10.99 6.90 -15.75
CA HIS A 48 11.64 6.53 -14.50
C HIS A 48 10.83 5.47 -13.72
N GLY A 49 10.06 4.62 -14.42
CA GLY A 49 9.17 3.61 -13.82
C GLY A 49 9.87 2.63 -12.89
N TRP A 50 11.17 2.37 -13.12
CA TRP A 50 11.99 1.53 -12.25
C TRP A 50 12.02 2.05 -10.79
N ILE A 51 11.86 3.37 -10.56
CA ILE A 51 11.78 3.95 -9.21
C ILE A 51 10.53 3.42 -8.51
N GLN A 52 9.37 3.47 -9.19
CA GLN A 52 8.12 2.98 -8.61
C GLN A 52 8.13 1.47 -8.41
N ASN A 53 8.68 0.72 -9.37
CA ASN A 53 8.84 -0.73 -9.25
C ASN A 53 9.70 -1.11 -8.05
N SER A 54 10.86 -0.44 -7.89
CA SER A 54 11.73 -0.63 -6.73
C SER A 54 11.05 -0.22 -5.42
N ASN A 55 10.23 0.84 -5.45
CA ASN A 55 9.50 1.32 -4.29
C ASN A 55 8.47 0.29 -3.80
N PHE A 56 7.74 -0.38 -4.70
CA PHE A 56 6.85 -1.49 -4.35
C PHE A 56 7.61 -2.66 -3.72
N VAL A 57 8.70 -3.11 -4.34
CA VAL A 57 9.52 -4.22 -3.82
C VAL A 57 10.08 -3.87 -2.44
N LEU A 58 10.63 -2.66 -2.27
CA LEU A 58 11.18 -2.21 -1.00
C LEU A 58 10.10 -2.17 0.09
N TYR A 59 8.93 -1.64 -0.22
CA TYR A 59 7.82 -1.62 0.75
C TYR A 59 7.37 -3.04 1.11
N GLY A 60 7.35 -3.96 0.15
CA GLY A 60 7.09 -5.38 0.42
C GLY A 60 8.10 -5.99 1.39
N ILE A 61 9.41 -5.78 1.16
CA ILE A 61 10.47 -6.27 2.05
C ILE A 61 10.32 -5.66 3.45
N LEU A 62 10.11 -4.35 3.57
CA LEU A 62 9.93 -3.68 4.86
C LEU A 62 8.66 -4.17 5.57
N THR A 63 7.61 -4.56 4.85
CA THR A 63 6.40 -5.17 5.42
C THR A 63 6.68 -6.56 5.98
N VAL A 64 7.51 -7.39 5.32
CA VAL A 64 7.97 -8.69 5.88
C VAL A 64 8.73 -8.47 7.19
N LEU A 65 9.67 -7.53 7.21
CA LEU A 65 10.45 -7.21 8.42
C LEU A 65 9.55 -6.73 9.55
N PHE A 66 8.57 -5.87 9.24
CA PHE A 66 7.57 -5.40 10.20
C PHE A 66 6.72 -6.54 10.77
N ALA A 67 6.20 -7.43 9.91
CA ALA A 67 5.43 -8.60 10.33
C ALA A 67 6.23 -9.48 11.29
N GLU A 68 7.50 -9.73 10.97
CA GLU A 68 8.40 -10.50 11.83
C GLU A 68 8.68 -9.77 13.16
N GLY A 69 8.82 -8.45 13.14
CA GLY A 69 8.95 -7.63 14.35
C GLY A 69 7.73 -7.75 15.27
N LEU A 70 6.52 -7.68 14.71
CA LEU A 70 5.27 -7.85 15.46
C LEU A 70 5.12 -9.27 16.00
N ARG A 71 5.49 -10.29 15.23
CA ARG A 71 5.47 -11.69 15.66
C ARG A 71 6.39 -11.91 16.87
N ARG A 72 7.62 -11.40 16.82
CA ARG A 72 8.59 -11.50 17.93
C ARG A 72 8.15 -10.73 19.17
N ALA A 73 7.45 -9.63 19.00
CA ALA A 73 6.86 -8.86 20.08
C ALA A 73 5.55 -9.45 20.64
N ALA A 74 5.07 -10.58 20.10
CA ALA A 74 3.78 -11.20 20.40
C ALA A 74 2.61 -10.20 20.35
N SER A 75 2.68 -9.24 19.43
CA SER A 75 1.76 -8.11 19.35
C SER A 75 0.68 -8.26 18.28
N LEU A 76 0.75 -9.31 17.46
CA LEU A 76 -0.20 -9.60 16.39
C LEU A 76 -0.60 -11.08 16.40
N ARG A 77 -1.86 -11.35 16.07
CA ARG A 77 -2.37 -12.72 15.91
C ARG A 77 -1.75 -13.38 14.69
N THR A 78 -1.67 -14.71 14.68
CA THR A 78 -1.15 -15.50 13.56
C THR A 78 -1.82 -15.14 12.23
N ALA A 79 -3.13 -14.95 12.21
CA ALA A 79 -3.86 -14.53 10.99
C ALA A 79 -3.38 -13.17 10.46
N GLY A 80 -3.12 -12.20 11.35
CA GLY A 80 -2.58 -10.90 10.97
C GLY A 80 -1.14 -10.96 10.45
N TYR A 81 -0.32 -11.83 11.04
CA TYR A 81 1.02 -12.10 10.54
C TYR A 81 0.99 -12.59 9.09
N PHE A 82 0.17 -13.60 8.80
CA PHE A 82 0.04 -14.12 7.44
C PHE A 82 -0.61 -13.09 6.49
N ALA A 83 -1.58 -12.30 6.95
CA ALA A 83 -2.15 -11.23 6.13
C ALA A 83 -1.09 -10.20 5.71
N LEU A 84 -0.17 -9.80 6.62
CA LEU A 84 0.95 -8.92 6.27
C LEU A 84 1.93 -9.59 5.29
N LEU A 85 2.21 -10.88 5.42
CA LEU A 85 3.06 -11.61 4.46
C LEU A 85 2.40 -11.69 3.08
N VAL A 86 1.09 -11.90 3.02
CA VAL A 86 0.32 -11.90 1.76
C VAL A 86 0.33 -10.52 1.12
N ALA A 87 0.13 -9.44 1.91
CA ALA A 87 0.27 -8.08 1.41
C ALA A 87 1.67 -7.79 0.88
N ALA A 88 2.70 -8.22 1.60
CA ALA A 88 4.10 -8.08 1.17
C ALA A 88 4.40 -8.81 -0.14
N ALA A 89 3.89 -10.04 -0.28
CA ALA A 89 4.01 -10.80 -1.53
C ALA A 89 3.32 -10.08 -2.69
N GLY A 90 2.12 -9.54 -2.49
CA GLY A 90 1.42 -8.71 -3.47
C GLY A 90 2.24 -7.49 -3.88
N LEU A 91 2.81 -6.74 -2.92
CA LEU A 91 3.69 -5.60 -3.20
C LEU A 91 4.93 -6.00 -4.03
N ILE A 92 5.55 -7.13 -3.73
CA ILE A 92 6.69 -7.63 -4.50
C ILE A 92 6.26 -8.00 -5.92
N VAL A 93 5.12 -8.68 -6.08
CA VAL A 93 4.57 -9.05 -7.39
C VAL A 93 4.32 -7.81 -8.23
N ILE A 94 3.62 -6.78 -7.73
CA ILE A 94 3.34 -5.57 -8.50
C ILE A 94 4.61 -4.76 -8.83
N GLY A 95 5.69 -4.94 -8.08
CA GLY A 95 6.98 -4.35 -8.40
C GLY A 95 7.70 -5.04 -9.57
N PHE A 96 7.43 -6.33 -9.81
CA PHE A 96 8.00 -7.07 -10.95
C PHE A 96 7.11 -7.09 -12.20
N PHE A 97 5.81 -6.86 -12.03
CA PHE A 97 4.81 -6.87 -13.09
C PHE A 97 4.15 -5.49 -13.18
N PRO A 98 4.63 -4.59 -14.08
CA PRO A 98 4.01 -3.27 -14.28
C PRO A 98 2.54 -3.38 -14.69
N THR A 99 1.75 -2.35 -14.33
CA THR A 99 0.35 -2.24 -14.75
C THR A 99 0.22 -1.99 -16.26
N ASP A 100 -0.98 -2.16 -16.80
CA ASP A 100 -1.32 -1.63 -18.13
C ASP A 100 -1.62 -0.12 -18.05
N PRO A 101 -1.55 0.61 -19.17
CA PRO A 101 -1.98 2.00 -19.23
C PRO A 101 -3.43 2.16 -18.78
N VAL A 102 -3.68 3.12 -17.90
CA VAL A 102 -5.00 3.41 -17.35
C VAL A 102 -5.24 4.92 -17.35
N LEU A 103 -6.48 5.35 -17.59
CA LEU A 103 -6.88 6.76 -17.62
C LEU A 103 -6.07 7.66 -18.57
N GLY A 104 -5.47 7.08 -19.62
CA GLY A 104 -4.69 7.83 -20.62
C GLY A 104 -3.23 8.10 -20.25
N PHE A 105 -2.73 7.58 -19.13
CA PHE A 105 -1.31 7.70 -18.78
C PHE A 105 -0.57 6.37 -19.02
N PRO A 106 0.65 6.41 -19.62
CA PRO A 106 1.33 7.55 -20.24
C PRO A 106 0.58 8.10 -21.45
N GLU A 107 0.73 9.42 -21.72
CA GLU A 107 0.04 10.08 -22.84
C GLU A 107 0.30 9.34 -24.17
N GLY A 108 -0.77 9.09 -24.93
CA GLY A 108 -0.70 8.36 -26.20
C GLY A 108 -0.52 6.86 -26.10
N ALA A 109 -0.43 6.30 -24.89
CA ALA A 109 -0.34 4.84 -24.72
C ALA A 109 -1.68 4.18 -25.10
N PRO A 110 -1.63 3.02 -25.82
CA PRO A 110 -2.84 2.31 -26.20
C PRO A 110 -3.51 1.68 -24.98
N THR A 111 -4.86 1.66 -24.98
CA THR A 111 -5.61 0.87 -24.00
C THR A 111 -5.48 -0.61 -24.36
N VAL A 112 -4.76 -1.36 -23.56
CA VAL A 112 -4.49 -2.78 -23.77
C VAL A 112 -4.71 -3.54 -22.46
N VAL A 113 -4.96 -4.84 -22.57
CA VAL A 113 -4.99 -5.76 -21.44
C VAL A 113 -3.90 -6.82 -21.69
N THR A 114 -2.85 -6.78 -20.87
CA THR A 114 -1.73 -7.73 -20.99
C THR A 114 -1.74 -8.74 -19.83
N ALA A 115 -1.02 -9.85 -20.00
CA ALA A 115 -0.80 -10.79 -18.92
C ALA A 115 -0.07 -10.13 -17.72
N THR A 116 0.91 -9.25 -18.02
CA THR A 116 1.66 -8.49 -17.01
C THR A 116 0.74 -7.59 -16.20
N GLY A 117 -0.09 -6.77 -16.86
CA GLY A 117 -1.08 -5.91 -16.19
C GLY A 117 -2.13 -6.69 -15.42
N SER A 118 -2.56 -7.86 -15.93
CA SER A 118 -3.49 -8.73 -15.21
C SER A 118 -2.88 -9.28 -13.92
N ILE A 119 -1.60 -9.68 -13.93
CA ILE A 119 -0.86 -10.12 -12.73
C ILE A 119 -0.70 -8.94 -11.76
N HIS A 120 -0.38 -7.73 -12.27
CA HIS A 120 -0.32 -6.52 -11.46
C HIS A 120 -1.66 -6.27 -10.75
N ASN A 121 -2.77 -6.26 -11.47
CA ASN A 121 -4.10 -5.99 -10.92
C ASN A 121 -4.49 -7.01 -9.85
N LEU A 122 -4.17 -8.30 -10.05
CA LEU A 122 -4.37 -9.34 -9.03
C LEU A 122 -3.50 -9.06 -7.79
N GLY A 123 -2.22 -8.72 -7.98
CA GLY A 123 -1.31 -8.35 -6.89
C GLY A 123 -1.81 -7.13 -6.12
N ALA A 124 -2.29 -6.10 -6.81
CA ALA A 124 -2.87 -4.90 -6.20
C ALA A 124 -4.14 -5.22 -5.39
N LEU A 125 -5.04 -6.06 -5.92
CA LEU A 125 -6.22 -6.52 -5.21
C LEU A 125 -5.85 -7.26 -3.91
N VAL A 126 -4.81 -8.11 -3.97
CA VAL A 126 -4.27 -8.80 -2.79
C VAL A 126 -3.75 -7.78 -1.77
N VAL A 127 -2.98 -6.78 -2.19
CA VAL A 127 -2.48 -5.71 -1.29
C VAL A 127 -3.63 -4.95 -0.64
N PHE A 128 -4.60 -4.51 -1.44
CA PHE A 128 -5.75 -3.70 -1.00
C PHE A 128 -6.70 -4.46 -0.06
N THR A 129 -6.67 -5.79 -0.06
CA THR A 129 -7.49 -6.62 0.85
C THR A 129 -6.71 -7.12 2.05
N ALA A 130 -5.47 -7.55 1.88
CA ALA A 130 -4.68 -8.15 2.94
C ALA A 130 -4.27 -7.17 4.05
N PHE A 131 -3.93 -5.91 3.73
CA PHE A 131 -3.65 -4.91 4.76
C PHE A 131 -4.86 -4.58 5.65
N PRO A 132 -6.06 -4.29 5.11
CA PRO A 132 -7.27 -4.16 5.93
C PRO A 132 -7.55 -5.39 6.81
N VAL A 133 -7.36 -6.61 6.29
CA VAL A 133 -7.48 -7.83 7.10
C VAL A 133 -6.46 -7.85 8.23
N ALA A 134 -5.20 -7.48 7.98
CA ALA A 134 -4.19 -7.38 9.03
C ALA A 134 -4.61 -6.37 10.12
N ALA A 135 -5.17 -5.21 9.73
CA ALA A 135 -5.67 -4.21 10.67
C ALA A 135 -6.83 -4.75 11.52
N LEU A 136 -7.79 -5.46 10.93
CA LEU A 136 -8.89 -6.08 11.66
C LEU A 136 -8.42 -7.15 12.66
N THR A 137 -7.37 -7.90 12.34
CA THR A 137 -6.81 -8.91 13.25
C THR A 137 -6.08 -8.31 14.45
N ALA A 138 -5.70 -7.02 14.39
CA ALA A 138 -5.03 -6.31 15.47
C ALA A 138 -6.00 -5.80 16.55
N VAL A 139 -7.31 -5.98 16.39
CA VAL A 139 -8.35 -5.60 17.34
C VAL A 139 -8.17 -6.34 18.67
N SER A 140 -8.29 -5.60 19.78
CA SER A 140 -8.11 -6.11 21.14
C SER A 140 -9.23 -5.63 22.06
N ARG A 141 -9.83 -6.55 22.83
CA ARG A 141 -10.90 -6.23 23.82
C ARG A 141 -10.41 -5.26 24.90
N HIS A 142 -9.12 -5.23 25.19
CA HIS A 142 -8.51 -4.43 26.24
C HIS A 142 -7.99 -3.07 25.78
N ALA A 143 -8.21 -2.69 24.49
CA ALA A 143 -7.68 -1.47 23.90
C ALA A 143 -8.69 -0.85 22.92
N ARG A 144 -9.78 -0.28 23.45
CA ARG A 144 -10.92 0.23 22.68
C ARG A 144 -10.52 1.24 21.60
N LEU A 145 -9.71 2.25 21.94
CA LEU A 145 -9.27 3.27 20.99
C LEU A 145 -8.42 2.68 19.86
N TRP A 146 -7.51 1.76 20.20
CA TRP A 146 -6.72 1.04 19.20
C TRP A 146 -7.60 0.18 18.28
N SER A 147 -8.58 -0.49 18.86
CA SER A 147 -9.52 -1.31 18.09
C SER A 147 -10.37 -0.46 17.16
N ALA A 148 -10.91 0.66 17.64
CA ALA A 148 -11.66 1.60 16.81
C ALA A 148 -10.81 2.16 15.67
N PHE A 149 -9.56 2.54 15.95
CA PHE A 149 -8.61 3.02 14.94
C PHE A 149 -8.30 1.93 13.89
N SER A 150 -8.05 0.67 14.31
CA SER A 150 -7.77 -0.43 13.39
C SER A 150 -8.98 -0.77 12.51
N VAL A 151 -10.19 -0.76 13.08
CA VAL A 151 -11.43 -0.96 12.31
C VAL A 151 -11.67 0.20 11.35
N ALA A 152 -11.52 1.44 11.80
CA ALA A 152 -11.67 2.62 10.96
C ALA A 152 -10.66 2.58 9.79
N THR A 153 -9.40 2.24 10.05
CA THR A 153 -8.38 2.06 9.01
C THR A 153 -8.85 1.05 7.96
N ALA A 154 -9.32 -0.11 8.36
CA ALA A 154 -9.79 -1.13 7.43
C ALA A 154 -11.00 -0.66 6.60
N VAL A 155 -12.00 -0.08 7.27
CA VAL A 155 -13.24 0.40 6.62
C VAL A 155 -12.93 1.52 5.62
N PHE A 156 -12.17 2.55 6.03
CA PHE A 156 -11.84 3.66 5.15
C PHE A 156 -10.92 3.23 4.00
N SER A 157 -9.98 2.32 4.23
CA SER A 157 -9.15 1.77 3.15
C SER A 157 -9.99 1.03 2.13
N LEU A 158 -10.90 0.15 2.54
CA LEU A 158 -11.77 -0.60 1.62
C LEU A 158 -12.76 0.32 0.90
N ALA A 159 -13.31 1.33 1.58
CA ALA A 159 -14.18 2.32 0.96
C ALA A 159 -13.43 3.14 -0.11
N ALA A 160 -12.19 3.55 0.17
CA ALA A 160 -11.35 4.27 -0.78
C ALA A 160 -10.97 3.40 -1.99
N VAL A 161 -10.69 2.09 -1.79
CA VAL A 161 -10.48 1.14 -2.88
C VAL A 161 -11.73 0.99 -3.74
N GLY A 162 -12.92 0.89 -3.13
CA GLY A 162 -14.20 0.89 -3.87
C GLY A 162 -14.39 2.16 -4.69
N ALA A 163 -14.11 3.33 -4.10
CA ALA A 163 -14.18 4.61 -4.79
C ALA A 163 -13.17 4.71 -5.94
N PHE A 164 -11.96 4.16 -5.76
CA PHE A 164 -10.93 4.06 -6.80
C PHE A 164 -11.43 3.28 -8.02
N PHE A 165 -11.93 2.06 -7.82
CA PHE A 165 -12.44 1.26 -8.94
C PHE A 165 -13.65 1.91 -9.61
N ALA A 166 -14.57 2.47 -8.82
CA ALA A 166 -15.72 3.20 -9.37
C ALA A 166 -15.28 4.41 -10.21
N ALA A 167 -14.28 5.16 -9.76
CA ALA A 167 -13.73 6.29 -10.50
C ALA A 167 -13.05 5.87 -11.80
N VAL A 168 -12.26 4.78 -11.78
CA VAL A 168 -11.63 4.24 -13.01
C VAL A 168 -12.69 3.80 -14.02
N GLU A 169 -13.70 3.05 -13.55
CA GLU A 169 -14.75 2.49 -14.44
C GLU A 169 -15.68 3.55 -15.01
N SER A 170 -16.02 4.58 -14.22
CA SER A 170 -16.98 5.62 -14.62
C SER A 170 -16.36 6.77 -15.41
N THR A 171 -15.02 6.86 -15.52
CA THR A 171 -14.34 7.97 -16.20
C THR A 171 -14.27 7.70 -17.71
N PRO A 172 -14.93 8.53 -18.56
CA PRO A 172 -14.80 8.42 -19.99
C PRO A 172 -13.37 8.69 -20.46
N ALA A 173 -12.99 8.13 -21.62
CA ALA A 173 -11.70 8.37 -22.22
C ALA A 173 -11.44 9.89 -22.42
N GLY A 174 -10.28 10.36 -21.93
CA GLY A 174 -9.90 11.78 -22.01
C GLY A 174 -10.55 12.69 -20.97
N ALA A 175 -11.42 12.18 -20.09
CA ALA A 175 -12.00 12.97 -19.00
C ALA A 175 -11.11 12.91 -17.74
N GLN A 176 -11.20 13.96 -16.92
CA GLN A 176 -10.52 14.02 -15.62
C GLN A 176 -11.17 13.07 -14.61
N SER A 177 -10.35 12.45 -13.78
CA SER A 177 -10.77 11.51 -12.74
C SER A 177 -10.18 11.91 -11.39
N SER A 178 -10.78 11.43 -10.31
CA SER A 178 -10.18 11.48 -8.97
C SER A 178 -9.58 10.12 -8.54
N ALA A 179 -9.41 9.19 -9.47
CA ALA A 179 -8.91 7.84 -9.20
C ALA A 179 -7.53 7.86 -8.53
N GLY A 180 -6.64 8.77 -8.97
CA GLY A 180 -5.33 8.93 -8.36
C GLY A 180 -5.40 9.32 -6.89
N LEU A 181 -6.32 10.20 -6.49
CA LEU A 181 -6.56 10.52 -5.08
C LEU A 181 -7.08 9.31 -4.31
N TYR A 182 -8.07 8.60 -4.86
CA TYR A 182 -8.68 7.47 -4.16
C TYR A 182 -7.70 6.30 -3.98
N GLU A 183 -6.79 6.05 -4.92
CA GLU A 183 -5.73 5.03 -4.75
C GLU A 183 -4.73 5.39 -3.64
N ARG A 184 -4.49 6.68 -3.41
CA ARG A 184 -3.56 7.16 -2.36
C ARG A 184 -4.13 7.02 -0.95
N LEU A 185 -5.44 7.14 -0.78
CA LEU A 185 -6.07 7.08 0.55
C LEU A 185 -5.78 5.79 1.31
N PRO A 186 -5.96 4.57 0.75
CA PRO A 186 -5.63 3.35 1.46
C PRO A 186 -4.14 3.27 1.83
N THR A 187 -3.23 3.78 1.00
CA THR A 187 -1.79 3.79 1.33
C THR A 187 -1.49 4.68 2.53
N LEU A 188 -2.18 5.82 2.65
CA LEU A 188 -2.04 6.73 3.79
C LEU A 188 -2.67 6.16 5.07
N PHE A 189 -3.88 5.59 4.98
CA PHE A 189 -4.54 5.01 6.16
C PHE A 189 -3.75 3.82 6.71
N ILE A 190 -3.32 2.90 5.86
CA ILE A 190 -2.52 1.74 6.25
C ILE A 190 -1.14 2.18 6.74
N GLY A 191 -0.50 3.13 6.07
CA GLY A 191 0.79 3.66 6.50
C GLY A 191 0.73 4.29 7.90
N LEU A 192 -0.28 5.10 8.16
CA LEU A 192 -0.51 5.67 9.48
C LEU A 192 -0.76 4.59 10.54
N TRP A 193 -1.57 3.56 10.20
CA TRP A 193 -1.82 2.43 11.08
C TRP A 193 -0.53 1.68 11.43
N GLN A 194 0.36 1.42 10.47
CA GLN A 194 1.65 0.78 10.71
C GLN A 194 2.52 1.61 11.66
N ILE A 195 2.63 2.93 11.42
CA ILE A 195 3.42 3.84 12.26
C ILE A 195 2.90 3.86 13.70
N VAL A 196 1.58 4.01 13.86
CA VAL A 196 0.94 4.01 15.20
C VAL A 196 1.10 2.66 15.88
N PHE A 197 1.04 1.55 15.12
CA PHE A 197 1.26 0.22 15.68
C PHE A 197 2.68 0.06 16.22
N VAL A 198 3.70 0.49 15.46
CA VAL A 198 5.10 0.49 15.92
C VAL A 198 5.23 1.27 17.22
N TYR A 199 4.73 2.51 17.26
CA TYR A 199 4.76 3.34 18.45
C TYR A 199 4.11 2.64 19.66
N ARG A 200 2.91 2.06 19.46
CA ARG A 200 2.17 1.34 20.49
C ARG A 200 2.94 0.16 21.07
N VAL A 201 3.62 -0.63 20.21
CA VAL A 201 4.40 -1.79 20.67
C VAL A 201 5.63 -1.33 21.45
N LEU A 202 6.35 -0.32 20.94
CA LEU A 202 7.53 0.22 21.60
C LEU A 202 7.20 0.88 22.95
N ALA A 203 6.09 1.60 23.04
CA ALA A 203 5.65 2.22 24.29
C ALA A 203 5.31 1.22 25.40
N LYS A 204 4.83 0.03 25.05
CA LYS A 204 4.52 -1.05 26.01
C LYS A 204 5.75 -1.85 26.47
N SER A 205 6.87 -1.72 25.79
CA SER A 205 8.10 -2.44 26.09
C SER A 205 9.07 -1.66 27.01
N ARG A 206 8.71 -0.43 27.32
CA ARG A 206 9.36 0.42 28.34
C ARG A 206 8.68 0.22 29.68
#